data_82841fd157a1566d83bd57ff7119ecb1
#
_entry.id   82841fd157a1566d83bd57ff7119ecb1
#
_cell.length_a   1.000
_cell.length_b   1.000
_cell.length_c   1.000
_cell.angle_alpha   90.00
_cell.angle_beta   90.00
_cell.angle_gamma   90.00
#
_symmetry.space_group_name_H-M   'P 1'
#
loop_
_entity.id
_entity.type
_entity.pdbx_description
1 polymer ?
#
loop_
_entity_poly.entity_id
_entity_poly.type
_entity_poly.pdbx_seq_one_letter_code
_entity_poly.pdbx_strand_id
1 'polypeptide(L)'
;METENGSVQENRYDAEGLRFELLENGRRTSFVYHDGELLQEEGREEQGTSYHLGAGMEAFRRGQELSYYHRDEQLSTVFVTDGQGEIRNSYQYDAFGIPLETTEQLNNRIRYTGQQYDDVTGQYYLRARYYNPVAGRFMQEDVYQGDGLNLYAYCGNNPVVYDDPSGYERKACPPQGKISESVDGSGSNSDLPSRKGALREAKRDADIPYNQEPLDIQYEPMRDRESAGGHVQKDGNGRVIQTREYYYENRKGDIIIIQDHSHGHEQGGQGAHFNVRPVNKKRNGHVDGTKDHYPFKK
;
A
#
# COMPACT_ATOMS: atom_id res chain seq x y z
N MET A 1 -17.67 -3.41 -18.03
CA MET A 1 -18.64 -4.16 -17.19
C MET A 1 -20.02 -3.58 -17.47
N GLU A 2 -21.01 -4.42 -17.66
CA GLU A 2 -22.41 -4.03 -17.79
C GLU A 2 -23.18 -4.61 -16.60
N THR A 3 -24.00 -3.77 -15.97
CA THR A 3 -24.79 -4.15 -14.81
C THR A 3 -26.17 -4.67 -15.24
N GLU A 4 -26.89 -5.36 -14.36
CA GLU A 4 -28.25 -5.92 -14.66
C GLU A 4 -29.25 -4.84 -15.07
N ASN A 5 -29.08 -3.59 -14.64
CA ASN A 5 -29.93 -2.46 -15.04
C ASN A 5 -29.48 -1.79 -16.37
N GLY A 6 -28.51 -2.35 -17.07
CA GLY A 6 -28.00 -1.86 -18.33
C GLY A 6 -27.00 -0.69 -18.22
N SER A 7 -26.56 -0.34 -17.04
CA SER A 7 -25.48 0.65 -16.85
C SER A 7 -24.13 0.05 -17.25
N VAL A 8 -23.29 0.86 -17.91
CA VAL A 8 -22.00 0.42 -18.43
C VAL A 8 -20.88 1.18 -17.75
N GLN A 9 -19.87 0.44 -17.28
CA GLN A 9 -18.61 0.98 -16.75
C GLN A 9 -17.42 0.43 -17.52
N GLU A 10 -16.55 1.32 -17.98
CA GLU A 10 -15.26 1.00 -18.60
C GLU A 10 -14.14 1.66 -17.80
N ASN A 11 -13.07 0.90 -17.53
CA ASN A 11 -11.89 1.37 -16.80
C ASN A 11 -10.67 1.28 -17.72
N ARG A 12 -9.81 2.30 -17.69
CA ARG A 12 -8.52 2.30 -18.37
C ARG A 12 -7.40 2.52 -17.37
N TYR A 13 -6.31 1.81 -17.58
CA TYR A 13 -5.20 1.76 -16.66
C TYR A 13 -3.92 2.22 -17.35
N ASP A 14 -3.06 2.88 -16.59
CA ASP A 14 -1.72 3.25 -17.03
C ASP A 14 -0.73 2.07 -16.96
N ALA A 15 0.53 2.34 -17.28
CA ALA A 15 1.60 1.32 -17.25
C ALA A 15 1.93 0.83 -15.83
N GLU A 16 1.52 1.55 -14.79
CA GLU A 16 1.68 1.19 -13.38
C GLU A 16 0.47 0.41 -12.84
N GLY A 17 -0.56 0.21 -13.67
CA GLY A 17 -1.80 -0.46 -13.30
C GLY A 17 -2.77 0.42 -12.51
N LEU A 18 -2.53 1.73 -12.43
CA LEU A 18 -3.45 2.68 -11.82
C LEU A 18 -4.53 3.10 -12.83
N ARG A 19 -5.78 3.17 -12.36
CA ARG A 19 -6.92 3.59 -13.18
C ARG A 19 -6.84 5.08 -13.47
N PHE A 20 -6.38 5.46 -14.65
CA PHE A 20 -6.30 6.87 -15.05
C PHE A 20 -7.60 7.40 -15.68
N GLU A 21 -8.50 6.53 -16.15
CA GLU A 21 -9.77 6.93 -16.76
C GLU A 21 -10.89 5.96 -16.41
N LEU A 22 -12.06 6.51 -16.15
CA LEU A 22 -13.31 5.81 -15.87
C LEU A 22 -14.40 6.39 -16.78
N LEU A 23 -15.12 5.52 -17.49
CA LEU A 23 -16.33 5.86 -18.23
C LEU A 23 -17.54 5.21 -17.54
N GLU A 24 -18.46 6.02 -17.06
CA GLU A 24 -19.72 5.61 -16.45
C GLU A 24 -20.88 6.05 -17.34
N ASN A 25 -21.54 5.13 -18.01
CA ASN A 25 -22.62 5.41 -18.98
C ASN A 25 -22.20 6.46 -20.05
N GLY A 26 -20.95 6.37 -20.52
CA GLY A 26 -20.37 7.30 -21.49
C GLY A 26 -19.85 8.62 -20.90
N ARG A 27 -20.04 8.87 -19.60
CA ARG A 27 -19.45 10.02 -18.91
C ARG A 27 -18.04 9.69 -18.47
N ARG A 28 -17.09 10.48 -18.94
CA ARG A 28 -15.67 10.29 -18.68
C ARG A 28 -15.23 11.02 -17.41
N THR A 29 -14.44 10.33 -16.57
CA THR A 29 -13.68 10.91 -15.46
C THR A 29 -12.22 10.49 -15.59
N SER A 30 -11.28 11.44 -15.51
CA SER A 30 -9.85 11.19 -15.53
C SER A 30 -9.27 11.37 -14.13
N PHE A 31 -8.25 10.59 -13.78
CA PHE A 31 -7.61 10.59 -12.46
C PHE A 31 -6.12 10.85 -12.58
N VAL A 32 -5.59 11.66 -11.68
CA VAL A 32 -4.15 11.93 -11.53
C VAL A 32 -3.68 11.40 -10.19
N TYR A 33 -2.63 10.59 -10.20
CA TYR A 33 -2.03 9.99 -9.01
C TYR A 33 -0.59 10.48 -8.81
N HIS A 34 -0.15 10.49 -7.55
CA HIS A 34 1.24 10.64 -7.16
C HIS A 34 1.55 9.63 -6.06
N ASP A 35 2.58 8.82 -6.26
CA ASP A 35 2.95 7.71 -5.37
C ASP A 35 1.77 6.75 -5.06
N GLY A 36 0.89 6.53 -6.04
CA GLY A 36 -0.31 5.71 -5.89
C GLY A 36 -1.48 6.37 -5.16
N GLU A 37 -1.32 7.60 -4.67
CA GLU A 37 -2.39 8.36 -4.03
C GLU A 37 -3.10 9.28 -5.03
N LEU A 38 -4.45 9.35 -4.95
CA LEU A 38 -5.26 10.18 -5.82
C LEU A 38 -5.08 11.66 -5.46
N LEU A 39 -4.63 12.48 -6.43
CA LEU A 39 -4.48 13.92 -6.26
C LEU A 39 -5.60 14.73 -6.92
N GLN A 40 -6.12 14.24 -8.04
CA GLN A 40 -7.10 15.00 -8.83
C GLN A 40 -8.01 14.07 -9.61
N GLU A 41 -9.28 14.47 -9.75
CA GLU A 41 -10.20 13.92 -10.75
C GLU A 41 -10.82 15.04 -11.58
N GLU A 42 -11.03 14.77 -12.87
CA GLU A 42 -11.62 15.69 -13.84
C GLU A 42 -12.71 15.00 -14.65
N GLY A 43 -13.76 15.75 -15.00
CA GLY A 43 -14.82 15.29 -15.88
C GLY A 43 -16.11 14.88 -15.19
N ARG A 44 -16.11 14.55 -13.91
CA ARG A 44 -17.34 14.30 -13.15
C ARG A 44 -18.01 15.61 -12.73
N GLU A 45 -17.21 16.56 -12.30
CA GLU A 45 -17.63 17.92 -11.95
C GLU A 45 -17.04 18.92 -12.95
N GLU A 46 -17.76 20.03 -13.22
CA GLU A 46 -17.31 21.04 -14.18
C GLU A 46 -15.95 21.67 -13.83
N GLN A 47 -15.66 21.79 -12.53
CA GLN A 47 -14.43 22.44 -12.04
C GLN A 47 -13.34 21.45 -11.63
N GLY A 48 -13.57 20.15 -11.82
CA GLY A 48 -12.67 19.12 -11.31
C GLY A 48 -12.62 19.07 -9.77
N THR A 49 -11.93 18.08 -9.23
CA THR A 49 -11.74 17.92 -7.77
C THR A 49 -10.27 17.70 -7.51
N SER A 50 -9.66 18.53 -6.65
CA SER A 50 -8.30 18.36 -6.16
C SER A 50 -8.33 17.88 -4.72
N TYR A 51 -7.56 16.86 -4.41
CA TYR A 51 -7.51 16.22 -3.10
C TYR A 51 -6.29 16.70 -2.29
N HIS A 52 -6.50 16.89 -1.00
CA HIS A 52 -5.46 17.29 -0.05
C HIS A 52 -5.14 16.12 0.86
N LEU A 53 -3.89 15.69 0.82
CA LEU A 53 -3.37 14.55 1.57
C LEU A 53 -2.63 15.03 2.82
N GLY A 54 -2.80 14.31 3.92
CA GLY A 54 -2.05 14.44 5.15
C GLY A 54 -1.80 13.05 5.71
N ALA A 55 -2.35 12.70 6.87
CA ALA A 55 -2.38 11.32 7.36
C ALA A 55 -3.42 10.46 6.62
N GLY A 56 -3.61 10.70 5.34
CA GLY A 56 -4.59 10.12 4.42
C GLY A 56 -5.32 11.23 3.68
N MET A 57 -6.50 10.94 3.10
CA MET A 57 -7.33 11.93 2.41
C MET A 57 -8.02 12.85 3.43
N GLU A 58 -7.59 14.11 3.57
CA GLU A 58 -8.10 15.01 4.61
C GLU A 58 -9.15 16.02 4.11
N ALA A 59 -9.01 16.48 2.87
CA ALA A 59 -9.93 17.45 2.28
C ALA A 59 -9.96 17.33 0.75
N PHE A 60 -10.94 17.96 0.14
CA PHE A 60 -10.95 18.19 -1.30
C PHE A 60 -11.41 19.61 -1.63
N ARG A 61 -10.97 20.08 -2.79
CA ARG A 61 -11.31 21.40 -3.31
C ARG A 61 -12.00 21.28 -4.67
N ARG A 62 -13.09 22.03 -4.85
CA ARG A 62 -13.76 22.26 -6.15
C ARG A 62 -13.87 23.74 -6.40
N GLY A 63 -13.15 24.24 -7.39
CA GLY A 63 -13.04 25.69 -7.60
C GLY A 63 -12.51 26.41 -6.37
N GLN A 64 -13.33 27.26 -5.74
CA GLN A 64 -13.00 27.99 -4.51
C GLN A 64 -13.49 27.30 -3.23
N GLU A 65 -14.33 26.28 -3.36
CA GLU A 65 -14.91 25.59 -2.19
C GLU A 65 -13.99 24.49 -1.69
N LEU A 66 -13.75 24.51 -0.38
CA LEU A 66 -12.95 23.51 0.33
C LEU A 66 -13.88 22.72 1.25
N SER A 67 -13.81 21.40 1.18
CA SER A 67 -14.57 20.48 2.03
C SER A 67 -13.63 19.54 2.75
N TYR A 68 -13.99 19.11 3.96
CA TYR A 68 -13.15 18.32 4.85
C TYR A 68 -13.76 16.95 5.09
N TYR A 69 -12.91 15.91 5.09
CA TYR A 69 -13.28 14.55 5.44
C TYR A 69 -13.19 14.33 6.95
N HIS A 70 -14.23 13.75 7.52
CA HIS A 70 -14.22 13.20 8.88
C HIS A 70 -14.32 11.69 8.77
N ARG A 71 -13.38 11.00 9.41
CA ARG A 71 -13.18 9.56 9.23
C ARG A 71 -13.29 8.82 10.55
N ASP A 72 -13.70 7.55 10.46
CA ASP A 72 -13.62 6.61 11.57
C ASP A 72 -12.19 6.05 11.75
N GLU A 73 -12.04 5.10 12.67
CA GLU A 73 -10.77 4.45 12.99
C GLU A 73 -10.21 3.61 11.83
N GLN A 74 -11.07 3.22 10.89
CA GLN A 74 -10.69 2.48 9.68
C GLN A 74 -10.43 3.39 8.49
N LEU A 75 -10.37 4.71 8.72
CA LEU A 75 -10.22 5.75 7.71
C LEU A 75 -11.41 5.85 6.74
N SER A 76 -12.56 5.24 7.07
CA SER A 76 -13.79 5.39 6.29
C SER A 76 -14.37 6.79 6.47
N THR A 77 -14.79 7.42 5.38
CA THR A 77 -15.47 8.73 5.45
C THR A 77 -16.82 8.57 6.15
N VAL A 78 -17.01 9.20 7.29
CA VAL A 78 -18.30 9.22 8.00
C VAL A 78 -19.06 10.52 7.76
N PHE A 79 -18.36 11.65 7.65
CA PHE A 79 -18.94 12.94 7.28
C PHE A 79 -18.04 13.68 6.28
N VAL A 80 -18.67 14.55 5.50
CA VAL A 80 -18.01 15.61 4.75
C VAL A 80 -18.62 16.93 5.19
N THR A 81 -17.77 17.89 5.62
CA THR A 81 -18.21 19.24 5.96
C THR A 81 -17.69 20.25 4.95
N ASP A 82 -18.40 21.37 4.79
CA ASP A 82 -17.90 22.53 4.07
C ASP A 82 -16.94 23.38 4.91
N GLY A 83 -16.47 24.50 4.34
CA GLY A 83 -15.57 25.44 5.01
C GLY A 83 -16.19 26.19 6.20
N GLN A 84 -17.51 26.12 6.40
CA GLN A 84 -18.24 26.67 7.54
C GLN A 84 -18.47 25.65 8.64
N GLY A 85 -18.12 24.37 8.39
CA GLY A 85 -18.32 23.26 9.32
C GLY A 85 -19.71 22.61 9.22
N GLU A 86 -20.52 22.98 8.22
CA GLU A 86 -21.82 22.34 7.99
C GLU A 86 -21.67 20.98 7.35
N ILE A 87 -22.38 19.97 7.87
CA ILE A 87 -22.35 18.61 7.33
C ILE A 87 -23.09 18.60 6.00
N ARG A 88 -22.37 18.24 4.94
CA ARG A 88 -22.86 18.11 3.57
C ARG A 88 -23.14 16.66 3.20
N ASN A 89 -22.31 15.74 3.66
CA ASN A 89 -22.52 14.31 3.45
C ASN A 89 -22.40 13.56 4.78
N SER A 90 -23.15 12.47 4.90
CA SER A 90 -23.00 11.50 6.00
C SER A 90 -23.12 10.08 5.48
N TYR A 91 -22.32 9.18 6.05
CA TYR A 91 -22.27 7.77 5.67
C TYR A 91 -22.21 6.88 6.90
N GLN A 92 -22.93 5.76 6.82
CA GLN A 92 -22.81 4.65 7.77
C GLN A 92 -22.56 3.38 6.98
N TYR A 93 -21.67 2.55 7.47
CA TYR A 93 -21.28 1.30 6.83
C TYR A 93 -21.47 0.12 7.77
N ASP A 94 -21.71 -1.06 7.19
CA ASP A 94 -21.49 -2.29 7.94
C ASP A 94 -20.00 -2.62 8.03
N ALA A 95 -19.66 -3.71 8.72
CA ALA A 95 -18.27 -4.12 8.92
C ALA A 95 -17.53 -4.41 7.59
N PHE A 96 -18.23 -4.70 6.50
CA PHE A 96 -17.67 -5.01 5.18
C PHE A 96 -17.75 -3.82 4.21
N GLY A 97 -18.24 -2.66 4.66
CA GLY A 97 -18.28 -1.44 3.85
C GLY A 97 -19.53 -1.32 2.98
N ILE A 98 -20.60 -2.08 3.26
CA ILE A 98 -21.90 -1.84 2.62
C ILE A 98 -22.44 -0.53 3.18
N PRO A 99 -22.78 0.48 2.33
CA PRO A 99 -23.44 1.68 2.80
C PRO A 99 -24.85 1.34 3.33
N LEU A 100 -25.08 1.58 4.62
CA LEU A 100 -26.37 1.36 5.29
C LEU A 100 -27.25 2.59 5.20
N GLU A 101 -26.68 3.75 5.53
CA GLU A 101 -27.34 5.05 5.43
C GLU A 101 -26.38 6.03 4.74
N THR A 102 -26.89 6.74 3.75
CA THR A 102 -26.12 7.72 2.99
C THR A 102 -26.95 8.97 2.75
N THR A 103 -26.41 10.12 3.12
CA THR A 103 -26.91 11.43 2.72
C THR A 103 -25.81 12.14 1.96
N GLU A 104 -26.03 12.52 0.71
CA GLU A 104 -25.07 13.23 -0.11
C GLU A 104 -25.67 14.50 -0.71
N GLN A 105 -25.05 15.64 -0.39
CA GLN A 105 -25.27 16.92 -1.04
C GLN A 105 -24.11 17.27 -1.97
N LEU A 106 -22.93 16.74 -1.68
CA LEU A 106 -21.73 16.87 -2.51
C LEU A 106 -21.39 15.51 -3.10
N ASN A 107 -21.11 15.47 -4.38
CA ASN A 107 -20.62 14.25 -5.01
C ASN A 107 -19.30 13.82 -4.38
N ASN A 108 -19.21 12.60 -3.85
CA ASN A 108 -18.03 12.10 -3.17
C ASN A 108 -17.77 10.63 -3.52
N ARG A 109 -16.55 10.37 -3.98
CA ARG A 109 -16.09 9.03 -4.33
C ARG A 109 -15.32 8.35 -3.20
N ILE A 110 -14.75 9.12 -2.28
CA ILE A 110 -13.91 8.58 -1.20
C ILE A 110 -14.79 8.17 -0.03
N ARG A 111 -14.93 6.84 0.18
CA ARG A 111 -15.89 6.29 1.17
C ARG A 111 -15.21 5.30 2.13
N TYR A 112 -15.65 4.06 2.21
CA TYR A 112 -15.17 3.03 3.13
C TYR A 112 -13.65 2.83 3.00
N THR A 113 -12.94 2.80 4.13
CA THR A 113 -11.48 2.73 4.26
C THR A 113 -10.72 3.74 3.40
N GLY A 114 -11.36 4.90 3.09
CA GLY A 114 -10.77 5.93 2.25
C GLY A 114 -10.61 5.56 0.77
N GLN A 115 -11.29 4.50 0.30
CA GLN A 115 -11.17 4.03 -1.07
C GLN A 115 -12.23 4.62 -2.00
N GLN A 116 -11.91 4.62 -3.31
CA GLN A 116 -12.80 5.12 -4.35
C GLN A 116 -13.97 4.16 -4.54
N TYR A 117 -15.19 4.66 -4.38
CA TYR A 117 -16.42 3.93 -4.62
C TYR A 117 -16.95 4.22 -6.02
N ASP A 118 -17.31 3.18 -6.75
CA ASP A 118 -17.89 3.27 -8.09
C ASP A 118 -19.40 3.02 -7.99
N ASP A 119 -20.18 4.10 -8.10
CA ASP A 119 -21.66 4.08 -7.92
C ASP A 119 -22.38 3.15 -8.90
N VAL A 120 -21.84 2.98 -10.12
CA VAL A 120 -22.43 2.12 -11.16
C VAL A 120 -22.32 0.65 -10.80
N THR A 121 -21.20 0.22 -10.23
CA THR A 121 -20.94 -1.20 -9.92
C THR A 121 -21.13 -1.54 -8.46
N GLY A 122 -21.24 -0.55 -7.57
CA GLY A 122 -21.27 -0.75 -6.12
C GLY A 122 -19.98 -1.33 -5.55
N GLN A 123 -18.85 -1.12 -6.21
CA GLN A 123 -17.56 -1.68 -5.84
C GLN A 123 -16.59 -0.60 -5.41
N TYR A 124 -15.61 -1.00 -4.59
CA TYR A 124 -14.49 -0.15 -4.22
C TYR A 124 -13.28 -0.48 -5.10
N TYR A 125 -12.64 0.53 -5.65
CA TYR A 125 -11.39 0.41 -6.37
C TYR A 125 -10.21 0.53 -5.38
N LEU A 126 -9.54 -0.59 -5.14
CA LEU A 126 -8.38 -0.70 -4.25
C LEU A 126 -7.06 -0.81 -5.07
N ARG A 127 -6.92 -0.01 -6.10
CA ARG A 127 -5.77 0.01 -7.02
C ARG A 127 -5.55 -1.31 -7.76
N ALA A 128 -5.03 -2.34 -7.10
CA ALA A 128 -4.74 -3.62 -7.74
C ALA A 128 -5.98 -4.46 -8.03
N ARG A 129 -7.02 -4.35 -7.20
CA ARG A 129 -8.25 -5.15 -7.27
C ARG A 129 -9.49 -4.32 -7.00
N TYR A 130 -10.63 -4.83 -7.46
CA TYR A 130 -11.95 -4.34 -7.06
C TYR A 130 -12.49 -5.15 -5.91
N TYR A 131 -12.97 -4.48 -4.89
CA TYR A 131 -13.62 -5.08 -3.75
C TYR A 131 -15.13 -4.91 -3.85
N ASN A 132 -15.88 -6.01 -3.76
CA ASN A 132 -17.33 -5.99 -3.70
C ASN A 132 -17.78 -6.16 -2.24
N PRO A 133 -18.34 -5.14 -1.59
CA PRO A 133 -18.73 -5.22 -0.19
C PRO A 133 -19.90 -6.17 0.04
N VAL A 134 -20.82 -6.32 -0.92
CA VAL A 134 -21.96 -7.25 -0.82
C VAL A 134 -21.49 -8.70 -0.82
N ALA A 135 -20.48 -9.03 -1.63
CA ALA A 135 -19.87 -10.36 -1.65
C ALA A 135 -18.83 -10.55 -0.53
N GLY A 136 -18.37 -9.48 0.11
CA GLY A 136 -17.32 -9.47 1.13
C GLY A 136 -15.96 -9.92 0.61
N ARG A 137 -15.67 -9.74 -0.69
CA ARG A 137 -14.47 -10.27 -1.35
C ARG A 137 -14.00 -9.44 -2.52
N PHE A 138 -12.75 -9.65 -2.92
CA PHE A 138 -12.22 -9.15 -4.18
C PHE A 138 -12.86 -9.84 -5.39
N MET A 139 -12.95 -9.10 -6.49
CA MET A 139 -13.49 -9.59 -7.77
C MET A 139 -12.41 -10.24 -8.65
N GLN A 140 -11.14 -9.98 -8.36
CA GLN A 140 -9.99 -10.56 -9.04
C GLN A 140 -9.18 -11.42 -8.08
N GLU A 141 -8.57 -12.45 -8.62
CA GLU A 141 -7.64 -13.32 -7.91
C GLU A 141 -6.39 -12.54 -7.47
N ASP A 142 -5.91 -12.82 -6.26
CA ASP A 142 -4.66 -12.24 -5.79
C ASP A 142 -3.48 -12.85 -6.56
N VAL A 143 -2.66 -12.00 -7.16
CA VAL A 143 -1.41 -12.43 -7.78
C VAL A 143 -0.36 -12.84 -6.72
N TYR A 144 -0.63 -12.53 -5.45
CA TYR A 144 0.22 -12.86 -4.32
C TYR A 144 -0.38 -13.99 -3.47
N GLN A 145 0.28 -15.13 -3.44
CA GLN A 145 -0.18 -16.32 -2.71
C GLN A 145 0.16 -16.30 -1.21
N GLY A 146 0.58 -15.17 -0.64
CA GLY A 146 1.07 -15.04 0.75
C GLY A 146 0.00 -14.80 1.80
N ASP A 147 -1.20 -14.37 1.43
CA ASP A 147 -2.29 -14.00 2.36
C ASP A 147 -3.24 -15.16 2.71
N GLY A 148 -2.86 -16.39 2.38
CA GLY A 148 -3.62 -17.60 2.65
C GLY A 148 -4.10 -18.32 1.40
N LEU A 149 -4.90 -19.38 1.59
CA LEU A 149 -5.38 -20.23 0.50
C LEU A 149 -6.55 -19.63 -0.31
N ASN A 150 -7.23 -18.61 0.25
CA ASN A 150 -8.33 -17.94 -0.44
C ASN A 150 -7.85 -16.64 -1.08
N LEU A 151 -7.54 -16.69 -2.36
CA LEU A 151 -6.99 -15.58 -3.13
C LEU A 151 -7.99 -14.42 -3.38
N TYR A 152 -9.25 -14.59 -3.02
CA TYR A 152 -10.29 -13.57 -3.13
C TYR A 152 -10.69 -12.95 -1.79
N ALA A 153 -10.12 -13.43 -0.67
CA ALA A 153 -10.50 -12.94 0.64
C ALA A 153 -10.08 -11.47 0.85
N TYR A 154 -11.04 -10.63 1.26
CA TYR A 154 -10.76 -9.28 1.73
C TYR A 154 -10.42 -9.35 3.23
N CYS A 155 -9.25 -8.80 3.61
CA CYS A 155 -8.80 -8.69 5.00
C CYS A 155 -8.84 -10.01 5.79
N GLY A 156 -8.70 -11.17 5.10
CA GLY A 156 -8.84 -12.49 5.74
C GLY A 156 -10.21 -12.73 6.39
N ASN A 157 -11.28 -12.12 5.87
CA ASN A 157 -12.64 -12.06 6.42
C ASN A 157 -12.74 -11.38 7.80
N ASN A 158 -11.81 -10.52 8.14
CA ASN A 158 -11.82 -9.73 9.38
C ASN A 158 -11.56 -8.24 9.11
N PRO A 159 -12.47 -7.55 8.40
CA PRO A 159 -12.29 -6.15 8.01
C PRO A 159 -12.42 -5.15 9.17
N VAL A 160 -12.85 -5.59 10.36
CA VAL A 160 -12.90 -4.75 11.58
C VAL A 160 -11.49 -4.46 12.13
N VAL A 161 -10.54 -5.38 11.91
CA VAL A 161 -9.16 -5.30 12.42
C VAL A 161 -8.15 -4.97 11.33
N TYR A 162 -8.51 -5.24 10.08
CA TYR A 162 -7.64 -5.08 8.93
C TYR A 162 -8.29 -4.24 7.84
N ASP A 163 -7.48 -3.47 7.12
CA ASP A 163 -7.78 -2.85 5.83
C ASP A 163 -6.81 -3.35 4.76
N ASP A 164 -7.12 -3.14 3.49
CA ASP A 164 -6.20 -3.39 2.37
C ASP A 164 -6.21 -2.18 1.43
N PRO A 165 -5.41 -1.15 1.71
CA PRO A 165 -5.43 0.07 0.92
C PRO A 165 -4.84 -0.09 -0.48
N SER A 166 -4.11 -1.15 -0.75
CA SER A 166 -3.44 -1.39 -2.04
C SER A 166 -4.13 -2.42 -2.93
N GLY A 167 -5.05 -3.18 -2.38
CA GLY A 167 -5.65 -4.35 -3.05
C GLY A 167 -4.68 -5.51 -3.22
N TYR A 168 -3.56 -5.56 -2.48
CA TYR A 168 -2.58 -6.67 -2.49
C TYR A 168 -2.47 -7.35 -1.13
N GLU A 169 -2.43 -6.57 -0.05
CA GLU A 169 -2.08 -7.08 1.28
C GLU A 169 -2.84 -6.33 2.36
N ARG A 170 -3.45 -7.11 3.26
CA ARG A 170 -4.11 -6.55 4.44
C ARG A 170 -3.10 -5.92 5.40
N LYS A 171 -3.48 -4.80 6.00
CA LYS A 171 -2.76 -4.13 7.08
C LYS A 171 -3.63 -4.11 8.32
N ALA A 172 -3.03 -4.18 9.51
CA ALA A 172 -3.78 -3.96 10.75
C ALA A 172 -4.20 -2.48 10.82
N CYS A 173 -5.47 -2.23 11.16
CA CYS A 173 -5.94 -0.88 11.43
C CYS A 173 -5.14 -0.28 12.59
N PRO A 174 -4.81 1.03 12.57
CA PRO A 174 -4.07 1.66 13.66
C PRO A 174 -4.82 1.46 14.98
N PRO A 175 -4.16 1.08 16.09
CA PRO A 175 -4.82 1.02 17.39
C PRO A 175 -5.29 2.41 17.79
N GLN A 176 -6.53 2.52 18.28
CA GLN A 176 -7.08 3.77 18.81
C GLN A 176 -6.14 4.38 19.85
N GLY A 177 -5.75 5.62 19.65
CA GLY A 177 -5.16 6.47 20.69
C GLY A 177 -3.65 6.50 20.79
N LYS A 178 -2.93 6.78 19.68
CA LYS A 178 -1.62 7.43 19.79
C LYS A 178 -1.55 8.60 18.82
N ILE A 179 -1.81 9.79 19.34
CA ILE A 179 -1.31 11.05 18.78
C ILE A 179 0.22 10.89 18.72
N SER A 180 0.79 11.07 17.54
CA SER A 180 2.23 11.01 17.34
C SER A 180 2.93 12.11 18.14
N GLU A 181 3.39 11.78 19.33
CA GLU A 181 4.49 12.50 19.93
C GLU A 181 5.79 11.95 19.34
N SER A 182 6.55 12.85 18.72
CA SER A 182 7.92 12.62 18.32
C SER A 182 8.75 12.22 19.54
N VAL A 183 9.18 10.98 19.62
CA VAL A 183 10.07 10.50 20.69
C VAL A 183 11.23 9.73 20.09
N ASP A 184 12.40 10.13 20.53
CA ASP A 184 13.72 9.58 20.32
C ASP A 184 13.82 8.05 20.38
N GLY A 185 14.73 7.53 19.58
CA GLY A 185 15.05 6.14 19.35
C GLY A 185 15.13 5.23 20.56
N SER A 186 14.12 4.39 20.67
CA SER A 186 14.19 3.08 21.32
C SER A 186 12.98 2.26 20.83
N GLY A 187 13.01 1.82 19.58
CA GLY A 187 11.91 1.09 18.95
C GLY A 187 11.75 -0.33 19.50
N SER A 188 10.61 -0.62 20.07
CA SER A 188 10.19 -2.00 20.33
C SER A 188 9.92 -2.72 19.00
N ASN A 189 10.15 -4.03 18.96
CA ASN A 189 9.99 -4.89 17.75
C ASN A 189 8.56 -4.89 17.16
N SER A 190 7.60 -4.19 17.80
CA SER A 190 6.19 -4.05 17.37
C SER A 190 5.98 -3.05 16.23
N ASP A 191 6.90 -2.10 16.02
CA ASP A 191 6.73 -0.97 15.11
C ASP A 191 7.43 -1.16 13.76
N LEU A 192 8.07 -2.31 13.54
CA LEU A 192 8.74 -2.61 12.28
C LEU A 192 7.73 -2.98 11.18
N PRO A 193 7.99 -2.59 9.92
CA PRO A 193 7.16 -2.96 8.79
C PRO A 193 7.17 -4.49 8.57
N SER A 194 6.19 -4.98 7.80
CA SER A 194 6.24 -6.35 7.29
C SER A 194 7.48 -6.53 6.39
N ARG A 195 7.93 -7.78 6.21
CA ARG A 195 9.04 -8.11 5.30
C ARG A 195 8.79 -7.54 3.89
N LYS A 196 7.56 -7.63 3.37
CA LYS A 196 7.17 -7.09 2.06
C LYS A 196 7.20 -5.56 2.04
N GLY A 197 6.76 -4.91 3.12
CA GLY A 197 6.84 -3.45 3.29
C GLY A 197 8.28 -2.96 3.22
N ALA A 198 9.18 -3.59 3.97
CA ALA A 198 10.61 -3.28 3.96
C ALA A 198 11.26 -3.54 2.58
N LEU A 199 10.85 -4.60 1.87
CA LEU A 199 11.33 -4.86 0.50
C LEU A 199 10.88 -3.78 -0.49
N ARG A 200 9.62 -3.33 -0.39
CA ARG A 200 9.10 -2.22 -1.22
C ARG A 200 9.84 -0.92 -0.94
N GLU A 201 10.10 -0.63 0.32
CA GLU A 201 10.88 0.54 0.71
C GLU A 201 12.30 0.48 0.15
N ALA A 202 12.96 -0.66 0.28
CA ALA A 202 14.29 -0.90 -0.28
C ALA A 202 14.33 -0.74 -1.82
N LYS A 203 13.31 -1.24 -2.53
CA LYS A 203 13.16 -1.06 -3.98
C LYS A 203 12.96 0.39 -4.35
N ARG A 204 12.06 1.11 -3.67
CA ARG A 204 11.78 2.52 -3.92
C ARG A 204 13.03 3.37 -3.76
N ASP A 205 13.75 3.19 -2.65
CA ASP A 205 14.95 3.96 -2.34
C ASP A 205 16.13 3.64 -3.27
N ALA A 206 16.12 2.43 -3.88
CA ALA A 206 17.08 2.02 -4.89
C ALA A 206 16.69 2.35 -6.35
N ASP A 207 15.58 3.08 -6.54
CA ASP A 207 15.01 3.44 -7.84
C ASP A 207 14.64 2.21 -8.71
N ILE A 208 14.16 1.13 -8.07
CA ILE A 208 13.69 -0.09 -8.70
C ILE A 208 12.17 -0.05 -8.77
N PRO A 209 11.52 -0.30 -9.94
CA PRO A 209 10.07 -0.40 -10.03
C PRO A 209 9.52 -1.43 -9.02
N TYR A 210 8.49 -1.07 -8.26
CA TYR A 210 8.00 -1.92 -7.16
C TYR A 210 7.44 -3.27 -7.66
N ASN A 211 6.89 -3.31 -8.86
CA ASN A 211 6.32 -4.50 -9.53
C ASN A 211 7.34 -5.30 -10.34
N GLN A 212 8.61 -4.85 -10.40
CA GLN A 212 9.63 -5.57 -11.12
C GLN A 212 9.97 -6.88 -10.40
N GLU A 213 9.89 -7.99 -11.12
CA GLU A 213 10.44 -9.27 -10.66
C GLU A 213 11.97 -9.24 -10.66
N PRO A 214 12.63 -9.96 -9.74
CA PRO A 214 14.07 -10.03 -9.75
C PRO A 214 14.59 -10.69 -11.05
N LEU A 215 15.65 -10.14 -11.61
CA LEU A 215 16.35 -10.71 -12.78
C LEU A 215 16.96 -12.08 -12.45
N ASP A 216 17.41 -12.24 -11.20
CA ASP A 216 18.02 -13.48 -10.68
C ASP A 216 17.84 -13.54 -9.16
N ILE A 217 17.85 -14.76 -8.62
CA ILE A 217 17.79 -15.03 -7.17
C ILE A 217 18.91 -16.00 -6.82
N GLN A 218 19.86 -15.56 -6.01
CA GLN A 218 20.98 -16.36 -5.54
C GLN A 218 20.89 -16.62 -4.04
N TYR A 219 21.53 -17.70 -3.60
CA TYR A 219 21.62 -18.08 -2.19
C TYR A 219 23.09 -18.11 -1.79
N GLU A 220 23.45 -17.27 -0.82
CA GLU A 220 24.82 -17.16 -0.33
C GLU A 220 24.88 -17.52 1.16
N PRO A 221 25.94 -18.21 1.61
CA PRO A 221 26.14 -18.46 3.03
C PRO A 221 26.22 -17.15 3.83
N MET A 222 25.37 -17.02 4.84
CA MET A 222 25.39 -15.85 5.72
C MET A 222 26.69 -15.81 6.51
N ARG A 223 27.36 -14.65 6.55
CA ARG A 223 28.68 -14.49 7.18
C ARG A 223 28.69 -13.32 8.15
N ASP A 224 29.39 -13.49 9.28
CA ASP A 224 29.62 -12.39 10.22
C ASP A 224 30.61 -11.36 9.71
N ARG A 225 30.43 -10.10 10.16
CA ARG A 225 31.23 -8.95 9.73
C ARG A 225 32.66 -8.90 10.29
N GLU A 226 32.92 -9.51 11.45
CA GLU A 226 34.09 -9.18 12.28
C GLU A 226 35.40 -9.84 11.91
N SER A 227 35.43 -10.77 10.97
CA SER A 227 36.69 -11.39 10.56
C SER A 227 36.92 -11.23 9.07
N ALA A 228 38.18 -10.99 8.67
CA ALA A 228 38.60 -11.03 7.28
C ALA A 228 38.29 -12.42 6.68
N GLY A 229 37.19 -12.48 5.90
CA GLY A 229 36.63 -13.72 5.41
C GLY A 229 35.30 -14.13 6.05
N GLY A 230 34.91 -13.58 7.23
CA GLY A 230 33.68 -13.82 7.96
C GLY A 230 33.41 -15.30 8.28
N HIS A 231 33.04 -15.63 9.52
CA HIS A 231 32.56 -16.97 9.82
C HIS A 231 31.17 -17.20 9.21
N VAL A 232 30.99 -18.37 8.60
CA VAL A 232 29.67 -18.81 8.12
C VAL A 232 28.77 -19.08 9.29
N GLN A 233 27.62 -18.40 9.35
CA GLN A 233 26.61 -18.60 10.41
C GLN A 233 25.89 -19.95 10.23
N LYS A 234 25.62 -20.61 11.33
CA LYS A 234 24.89 -21.89 11.38
C LYS A 234 23.73 -21.79 12.36
N ASP A 235 22.64 -22.48 12.05
CA ASP A 235 21.49 -22.62 12.92
C ASP A 235 21.80 -23.53 14.14
N GLY A 236 20.86 -23.62 15.08
CA GLY A 236 21.00 -24.49 16.26
C GLY A 236 21.21 -25.99 15.97
N ASN A 237 21.01 -26.42 14.73
CA ASN A 237 21.23 -27.78 14.23
C ASN A 237 22.54 -27.92 13.43
N GLY A 238 23.36 -26.87 13.38
CA GLY A 238 24.63 -26.84 12.64
C GLY A 238 24.53 -26.67 11.13
N ARG A 239 23.34 -26.36 10.58
CA ARG A 239 23.14 -26.10 9.14
C ARG A 239 23.51 -24.68 8.82
N VAL A 240 24.14 -24.48 7.66
CA VAL A 240 24.51 -23.15 7.18
C VAL A 240 23.26 -22.32 6.92
N ILE A 241 23.19 -21.13 7.52
CA ILE A 241 22.14 -20.15 7.25
C ILE A 241 22.44 -19.50 5.91
N GLN A 242 21.44 -19.48 5.01
CA GLN A 242 21.54 -18.89 3.69
C GLN A 242 20.91 -17.49 3.69
N THR A 243 21.59 -16.52 3.09
CA THR A 243 21.04 -15.23 2.69
C THR A 243 20.50 -15.35 1.27
N ARG A 244 19.32 -14.84 1.02
CA ARG A 244 18.75 -14.75 -0.31
C ARG A 244 19.09 -13.39 -0.91
N GLU A 245 19.69 -13.38 -2.08
CA GLU A 245 20.05 -12.19 -2.83
C GLU A 245 19.16 -12.05 -4.06
N TYR A 246 18.44 -10.93 -4.14
CA TYR A 246 17.57 -10.58 -5.28
C TYR A 246 18.29 -9.55 -6.13
N TYR A 247 18.45 -9.84 -7.42
CA TYR A 247 19.10 -8.98 -8.40
C TYR A 247 18.06 -8.21 -9.18
N TYR A 248 18.17 -6.88 -9.21
CA TYR A 248 17.26 -6.00 -9.95
C TYR A 248 18.08 -5.04 -10.81
N GLU A 249 17.48 -4.57 -11.91
CA GLU A 249 17.98 -3.42 -12.66
C GLU A 249 17.17 -2.17 -12.24
N ASN A 250 17.84 -1.10 -11.79
CA ASN A 250 17.18 0.13 -11.47
C ASN A 250 16.85 0.95 -12.73
N ARG A 251 16.12 2.06 -12.58
CA ARG A 251 15.77 2.93 -13.73
C ARG A 251 16.97 3.59 -14.42
N LYS A 252 18.15 3.55 -13.81
CA LYS A 252 19.41 4.06 -14.38
C LYS A 252 20.19 2.99 -15.14
N GLY A 253 19.73 1.73 -15.15
CA GLY A 253 20.40 0.60 -15.76
C GLY A 253 21.48 -0.05 -14.88
N ASP A 254 21.56 0.29 -13.59
CA ASP A 254 22.49 -0.33 -12.65
C ASP A 254 21.92 -1.61 -12.08
N ILE A 255 22.74 -2.63 -11.91
CA ILE A 255 22.34 -3.86 -11.20
C ILE A 255 22.50 -3.67 -9.69
N ILE A 256 21.39 -3.78 -9.00
CA ILE A 256 21.26 -3.64 -7.54
C ILE A 256 20.94 -4.99 -6.92
N ILE A 257 21.55 -5.29 -5.79
CA ILE A 257 21.26 -6.49 -5.00
C ILE A 257 20.51 -6.09 -3.74
N ILE A 258 19.36 -6.72 -3.51
CA ILE A 258 18.67 -6.66 -2.22
C ILE A 258 18.93 -7.99 -1.49
N GLN A 259 19.67 -7.92 -0.39
CA GLN A 259 20.04 -9.07 0.42
C GLN A 259 19.05 -9.27 1.56
N ASP A 260 18.50 -10.46 1.68
CA ASP A 260 17.50 -10.84 2.69
C ASP A 260 18.16 -11.52 3.90
N HIS A 261 18.36 -10.78 4.94
CA HIS A 261 18.88 -11.24 6.22
C HIS A 261 17.74 -11.57 7.20
N SER A 262 16.82 -12.44 6.81
CA SER A 262 15.64 -12.81 7.62
C SER A 262 16.01 -13.45 8.99
N HIS A 263 17.19 -14.00 9.14
CA HIS A 263 17.67 -14.56 10.43
C HIS A 263 18.24 -13.48 11.38
N GLY A 264 18.54 -12.28 10.83
CA GLY A 264 19.24 -11.24 11.59
C GLY A 264 20.71 -11.62 11.85
N HIS A 265 21.42 -10.78 12.61
CA HIS A 265 22.80 -11.02 13.03
C HIS A 265 22.84 -11.19 14.55
N GLU A 266 23.13 -12.41 15.04
CA GLU A 266 23.15 -12.70 16.48
C GLU A 266 24.17 -11.85 17.26
N GLN A 267 25.35 -11.61 16.69
CA GLN A 267 26.41 -10.84 17.37
C GLN A 267 26.28 -9.32 17.18
N GLY A 268 25.48 -8.83 16.23
CA GLY A 268 25.26 -7.40 15.97
C GLY A 268 23.99 -6.83 16.57
N GLY A 269 23.16 -7.65 17.24
CA GLY A 269 21.87 -7.23 17.80
C GLY A 269 20.85 -6.76 16.72
N GLN A 270 21.13 -7.01 15.44
CA GLN A 270 20.28 -6.61 14.34
C GLN A 270 19.26 -7.73 14.06
N GLY A 271 17.97 -7.38 14.18
CA GLY A 271 16.86 -8.25 13.80
C GLY A 271 16.82 -8.54 12.29
N ALA A 272 15.74 -9.16 11.83
CA ALA A 272 15.52 -9.42 10.40
C ALA A 272 15.49 -8.11 9.61
N HIS A 273 16.20 -8.04 8.47
CA HIS A 273 16.28 -6.84 7.64
C HIS A 273 16.72 -7.16 6.20
N PHE A 274 16.52 -6.18 5.30
CA PHE A 274 17.17 -6.16 4.00
C PHE A 274 18.35 -5.19 3.98
N ASN A 275 19.35 -5.49 3.15
CA ASN A 275 20.42 -4.59 2.77
C ASN A 275 20.35 -4.33 1.26
N VAL A 276 20.60 -3.10 0.82
CA VAL A 276 20.70 -2.74 -0.59
C VAL A 276 22.17 -2.51 -0.93
N ARG A 277 22.68 -3.19 -1.98
CA ARG A 277 24.09 -3.18 -2.34
C ARG A 277 24.28 -3.09 -3.87
N PRO A 278 25.30 -2.39 -4.35
CA PRO A 278 25.70 -2.48 -5.76
C PRO A 278 26.39 -3.82 -6.05
N VAL A 279 26.20 -4.36 -7.24
CA VAL A 279 26.72 -5.68 -7.64
C VAL A 279 28.23 -5.81 -7.50
N ASN A 280 28.96 -4.72 -7.70
CA ASN A 280 30.44 -4.69 -7.65
C ASN A 280 31.00 -4.59 -6.22
N LYS A 281 30.17 -4.32 -5.21
CA LYS A 281 30.55 -4.19 -3.79
C LYS A 281 29.49 -4.78 -2.86
N LYS A 282 29.20 -6.06 -3.01
CA LYS A 282 28.12 -6.77 -2.26
C LYS A 282 28.22 -6.68 -0.73
N ARG A 283 29.41 -6.54 -0.14
CA ARG A 283 29.59 -6.59 1.33
C ARG A 283 29.40 -5.26 2.03
N ASN A 284 29.97 -4.20 1.48
CA ASN A 284 30.03 -2.87 2.11
C ASN A 284 29.83 -1.71 1.14
N GLY A 285 29.29 -2.01 -0.04
CA GLY A 285 28.88 -0.96 -0.98
C GLY A 285 27.65 -0.26 -0.48
N HIS A 286 27.46 0.99 -0.89
CA HIS A 286 26.29 1.79 -0.64
C HIS A 286 25.68 2.20 -1.99
N VAL A 287 24.37 2.21 -2.08
CA VAL A 287 23.62 2.74 -3.22
C VAL A 287 23.07 4.08 -2.78
N ASP A 288 23.33 5.14 -3.54
CA ASP A 288 22.89 6.48 -3.19
C ASP A 288 21.37 6.55 -3.03
N GLY A 289 20.93 7.19 -1.95
CA GLY A 289 19.51 7.32 -1.60
C GLY A 289 18.95 6.17 -0.77
N THR A 290 19.70 5.07 -0.57
CA THR A 290 19.23 3.93 0.24
C THR A 290 19.67 4.02 1.70
N LYS A 291 18.94 3.33 2.59
CA LYS A 291 19.31 3.14 4.00
C LYS A 291 20.34 1.99 4.13
N ASP A 292 21.10 2.00 5.21
CA ASP A 292 22.02 0.90 5.52
C ASP A 292 21.27 -0.42 5.75
N HIS A 293 20.10 -0.34 6.41
CA HIS A 293 19.25 -1.47 6.74
C HIS A 293 17.77 -1.12 6.61
N TYR A 294 16.97 -2.08 6.15
CA TYR A 294 15.51 -2.02 6.08
C TYR A 294 14.96 -3.10 7.01
N PRO A 295 14.79 -2.81 8.31
CA PRO A 295 14.33 -3.79 9.28
C PRO A 295 12.88 -4.18 9.07
N PHE A 296 12.51 -5.44 9.38
CA PHE A 296 11.14 -5.93 9.29
C PHE A 296 10.79 -6.92 10.40
N LYS A 297 9.49 -7.13 10.60
CA LYS A 297 8.96 -8.16 11.51
C LYS A 297 9.27 -9.55 10.97
N LYS A 298 9.72 -10.43 11.87
CA LYS A 298 9.96 -11.83 11.57
C LYS A 298 8.70 -12.64 11.75
#